data_cc18e6b7ed3f459bf1fe9fae1150995b
#
_entry.id   cc18e6b7ed3f459bf1fe9fae1150995b
#
_cell.length_a   1.000
_cell.length_b   1.000
_cell.length_c   1.000
_cell.angle_alpha   90.00
_cell.angle_beta   90.00
_cell.angle_gamma   90.00
#
_symmetry.space_group_name_H-M   'P 1'
#
loop_
_entity.id
_entity.type
_entity.pdbx_description
1 polymer ?
#
loop_
_entity_poly.entity_id
_entity_poly.type
_entity_poly.pdbx_seq_one_letter_code
_entity_poly.pdbx_strand_id
1 'polypeptide(L)'
;MEDLIGLDSNILVYALDPTFPEHEKAKKAILGAEAWAVNATVIHETYHTLVFRRKMSPFDSRRKIVEFLRDKRTSFINLTPTVSLFALDLAARMNLGGRDSLILACYLHNKVPEVYSHDEDLLNLTKVTAKGKSLRITDPIK
;
A
#
# COMPACT_ATOMS: atom_id res chain seq x y z
N MET A 1 8.60 -5.55 14.09
CA MET A 1 7.57 -4.88 13.27
C MET A 1 7.81 -3.39 13.12
N GLU A 2 8.74 -2.84 13.89
CA GLU A 2 9.02 -1.40 13.86
C GLU A 2 9.55 -0.89 12.53
N ASP A 3 10.20 -1.77 11.76
CA ASP A 3 10.79 -1.41 10.47
C ASP A 3 9.93 -1.81 9.28
N LEU A 4 8.69 -2.22 9.53
CA LEU A 4 7.77 -2.64 8.48
C LEU A 4 7.12 -1.41 7.85
N ILE A 5 7.15 -1.33 6.52
CA ILE A 5 6.53 -0.25 5.76
C ILE A 5 5.34 -0.80 4.98
N GLY A 6 4.16 -0.21 5.20
CA GLY A 6 3.00 -0.54 4.37
C GLY A 6 3.13 0.11 3.01
N LEU A 7 2.69 -0.58 1.97
CA LEU A 7 2.71 -0.03 0.61
C LEU A 7 1.29 0.26 0.14
N ASP A 8 1.09 1.45 -0.43
CA ASP A 8 -0.11 1.75 -1.19
C ASP A 8 0.07 1.25 -2.63
N SER A 9 -1.02 1.06 -3.34
CA SER A 9 -0.98 0.48 -4.68
C SER A 9 -0.19 1.33 -5.69
N ASN A 10 -0.27 2.66 -5.61
CA ASN A 10 0.47 3.51 -6.55
C ASN A 10 1.99 3.32 -6.44
N ILE A 11 2.50 3.14 -5.24
CA ILE A 11 3.94 2.90 -5.05
C ILE A 11 4.34 1.55 -5.68
N LEU A 12 3.52 0.53 -5.47
CA LEU A 12 3.80 -0.79 -6.05
C LEU A 12 3.70 -0.77 -7.58
N VAL A 13 2.69 -0.07 -8.13
CA VAL A 13 2.57 0.11 -9.58
C VAL A 13 3.84 0.75 -10.16
N TYR A 14 4.32 1.84 -9.57
CA TYR A 14 5.54 2.49 -10.03
C TYR A 14 6.74 1.56 -9.94
N ALA A 15 6.85 0.80 -8.88
CA ALA A 15 7.96 -0.13 -8.68
C ALA A 15 7.97 -1.30 -9.68
N LEU A 16 6.80 -1.69 -10.18
CA LEU A 16 6.66 -2.82 -11.10
C LEU A 16 6.60 -2.42 -12.59
N ASP A 17 6.35 -1.15 -12.89
CA ASP A 17 6.23 -0.68 -14.27
C ASP A 17 7.36 0.28 -14.62
N PRO A 18 8.38 -0.19 -15.36
CA PRO A 18 9.55 0.63 -15.70
C PRO A 18 9.25 1.78 -16.66
N THR A 19 8.04 1.86 -17.23
CA THR A 19 7.68 2.97 -18.12
C THR A 19 7.32 4.26 -17.37
N PHE A 20 7.11 4.17 -16.05
CA PHE A 20 6.85 5.37 -15.23
C PHE A 20 8.14 6.14 -14.92
N PRO A 21 8.09 7.49 -14.96
CA PRO A 21 9.23 8.29 -14.49
C PRO A 21 9.58 8.00 -13.01
N GLU A 22 8.58 7.65 -12.21
CA GLU A 22 8.73 7.37 -10.77
C GLU A 22 9.31 5.99 -10.47
N HIS A 23 9.50 5.15 -11.50
CA HIS A 23 9.88 3.75 -11.31
C HIS A 23 11.14 3.57 -10.44
N GLU A 24 12.22 4.24 -10.77
CA GLU A 24 13.48 4.06 -10.05
C GLU A 24 13.40 4.53 -8.61
N LYS A 25 12.71 5.65 -8.36
CA LYS A 25 12.54 6.17 -7.00
C LYS A 25 11.69 5.24 -6.14
N ALA A 26 10.60 4.73 -6.70
CA ALA A 26 9.71 3.80 -5.97
C ALA A 26 10.43 2.49 -5.66
N LYS A 27 11.12 1.93 -6.64
CA LYS A 27 11.88 0.70 -6.46
C LYS A 27 12.97 0.87 -5.40
N LYS A 28 13.70 1.96 -5.45
CA LYS A 28 14.75 2.27 -4.47
C LYS A 28 14.17 2.44 -3.07
N ALA A 29 13.02 3.09 -2.93
CA ALA A 29 12.36 3.29 -1.65
C ALA A 29 11.95 1.94 -1.02
N ILE A 30 11.35 1.06 -1.81
CA ILE A 30 10.97 -0.26 -1.32
C ILE A 30 12.20 -1.06 -0.91
N LEU A 31 13.20 -1.14 -1.77
CA LEU A 31 14.41 -1.92 -1.50
C LEU A 31 15.22 -1.35 -0.33
N GLY A 32 15.05 -0.06 -0.03
CA GLY A 32 15.71 0.58 1.11
C GLY A 32 15.05 0.28 2.44
N ALA A 33 13.83 -0.26 2.46
CA ALA A 33 13.17 -0.68 3.69
C ALA A 33 13.58 -2.10 4.05
N GLU A 34 13.60 -2.43 5.35
CA GLU A 34 13.96 -3.78 5.80
C GLU A 34 12.91 -4.80 5.46
N ALA A 35 11.63 -4.42 5.52
CA ALA A 35 10.50 -5.27 5.18
C ALA A 35 9.31 -4.39 4.82
N TRP A 36 8.37 -4.96 4.08
CA TRP A 36 7.18 -4.23 3.67
C TRP A 36 5.93 -5.10 3.81
N ALA A 37 4.79 -4.41 3.92
CA ALA A 37 3.50 -5.05 4.08
C ALA A 37 2.58 -4.68 2.92
N VAL A 38 1.77 -5.63 2.50
CA VAL A 38 0.70 -5.43 1.54
C VAL A 38 -0.54 -6.18 2.02
N ASN A 39 -1.65 -5.93 1.37
CA ASN A 39 -2.90 -6.67 1.59
C ASN A 39 -3.59 -6.92 0.25
N ALA A 40 -4.69 -7.66 0.27
CA ALA A 40 -5.40 -8.03 -0.95
C ALA A 40 -5.85 -6.82 -1.76
N THR A 41 -6.32 -5.75 -1.10
CA THR A 41 -6.77 -4.55 -1.81
C THR A 41 -5.62 -3.93 -2.62
N VAL A 42 -4.46 -3.76 -2.01
CA VAL A 42 -3.27 -3.19 -2.67
C VAL A 42 -2.86 -4.05 -3.86
N ILE A 43 -2.81 -5.36 -3.67
CA ILE A 43 -2.37 -6.29 -4.72
C ILE A 43 -3.32 -6.27 -5.92
N HIS A 44 -4.61 -6.33 -5.69
CA HIS A 44 -5.58 -6.39 -6.78
C HIS A 44 -5.77 -5.04 -7.47
N GLU A 45 -5.65 -3.92 -6.75
CA GLU A 45 -5.58 -2.61 -7.37
C GLU A 45 -4.36 -2.48 -8.27
N THR A 46 -3.23 -2.97 -7.81
CA THR A 46 -1.98 -2.96 -8.60
C THR A 46 -2.18 -3.73 -9.90
N TYR A 47 -2.72 -4.95 -9.83
CA TYR A 47 -3.01 -5.74 -11.01
C TYR A 47 -3.93 -5.00 -11.97
N HIS A 48 -5.04 -4.46 -11.45
CA HIS A 48 -6.01 -3.72 -12.26
C HIS A 48 -5.36 -2.54 -13.00
N THR A 49 -4.55 -1.77 -12.31
CA THR A 49 -3.86 -0.62 -12.90
C THR A 49 -2.86 -1.03 -13.98
N LEU A 50 -2.03 -2.04 -13.68
CA LEU A 50 -1.03 -2.52 -14.66
C LEU A 50 -1.70 -3.01 -15.96
N VAL A 51 -2.77 -3.79 -15.84
CA VAL A 51 -3.43 -4.38 -16.99
C VAL A 51 -4.31 -3.37 -17.74
N PHE A 52 -5.20 -2.69 -17.02
CA PHE A 52 -6.27 -1.91 -17.67
C PHE A 52 -5.91 -0.45 -17.90
N ARG A 53 -5.02 0.11 -17.12
CA ARG A 53 -4.59 1.51 -17.30
C ARG A 53 -3.25 1.62 -17.99
N ARG A 54 -2.32 0.71 -17.69
CA ARG A 54 -0.95 0.76 -18.26
C ARG A 54 -0.79 -0.19 -19.44
N LYS A 55 -1.79 -1.00 -19.74
CA LYS A 55 -1.78 -1.92 -20.89
C LYS A 55 -0.67 -2.96 -20.85
N MET A 56 -0.19 -3.30 -19.65
CA MET A 56 0.72 -4.42 -19.48
C MET A 56 -0.07 -5.73 -19.67
N SER A 57 0.56 -6.75 -20.23
CA SER A 57 -0.15 -8.02 -20.42
C SER A 57 -0.59 -8.61 -19.07
N PRO A 58 -1.74 -9.31 -19.01
CA PRO A 58 -2.18 -9.95 -17.77
C PRO A 58 -1.16 -10.94 -17.20
N PHE A 59 -0.50 -11.72 -18.06
CA PHE A 59 0.48 -12.70 -17.60
C PHE A 59 1.75 -12.04 -17.07
N ASP A 60 2.24 -10.97 -17.71
CA ASP A 60 3.39 -10.22 -17.21
C ASP A 60 3.07 -9.53 -15.88
N SER A 61 1.89 -8.94 -15.78
CA SER A 61 1.44 -8.29 -14.54
C SER A 61 1.37 -9.30 -13.41
N ARG A 62 0.77 -10.46 -13.66
CA ARG A 62 0.69 -11.54 -12.69
C ARG A 62 2.08 -12.00 -12.26
N ARG A 63 2.98 -12.21 -13.22
CA ARG A 63 4.34 -12.68 -12.92
C ARG A 63 5.09 -11.71 -12.01
N LYS A 64 5.03 -10.43 -12.32
CA LYS A 64 5.72 -9.40 -11.53
C LYS A 64 5.16 -9.33 -10.10
N ILE A 65 3.84 -9.39 -9.95
CA ILE A 65 3.21 -9.35 -8.64
C ILE A 65 3.54 -10.61 -7.84
N VAL A 66 3.51 -11.78 -8.48
CA VAL A 66 3.84 -13.04 -7.80
C VAL A 66 5.29 -13.04 -7.33
N GLU A 67 6.22 -12.57 -8.17
CA GLU A 67 7.62 -12.44 -7.77
C GLU A 67 7.78 -11.53 -6.56
N PHE A 68 7.07 -10.40 -6.56
CA PHE A 68 7.08 -9.49 -5.42
C PHE A 68 6.55 -10.17 -4.16
N LEU A 69 5.44 -10.90 -4.25
CA LEU A 69 4.85 -11.60 -3.12
C LEU A 69 5.71 -12.73 -2.57
N ARG A 70 6.57 -13.30 -3.40
CA ARG A 70 7.50 -14.37 -3.00
C ARG A 70 8.77 -13.87 -2.32
N ASP A 71 9.03 -12.57 -2.36
CA ASP A 71 10.15 -12.00 -1.63
C ASP A 71 9.89 -12.19 -0.13
N LYS A 72 10.87 -12.76 0.58
CA LYS A 72 10.72 -13.07 2.01
C LYS A 72 10.55 -11.84 2.89
N ARG A 73 10.85 -10.65 2.36
CA ARG A 73 10.63 -9.39 3.07
C ARG A 73 9.19 -8.90 2.95
N THR A 74 8.37 -9.53 2.11
CA THR A 74 6.96 -9.15 1.92
C THR A 74 6.10 -9.86 2.95
N SER A 75 5.36 -9.07 3.74
CA SER A 75 4.33 -9.58 4.65
C SER A 75 2.97 -9.32 4.04
N PHE A 76 2.22 -10.38 3.78
CA PHE A 76 0.85 -10.28 3.31
C PHE A 76 -0.09 -10.28 4.51
N ILE A 77 -0.78 -9.18 4.75
CA ILE A 77 -1.69 -9.03 5.90
C ILE A 77 -3.13 -9.28 5.46
N ASN A 78 -3.81 -10.18 6.15
CA ASN A 78 -5.18 -10.54 5.80
C ASN A 78 -6.16 -9.43 6.19
N LEU A 79 -7.14 -9.20 5.32
CA LEU A 79 -8.27 -8.32 5.58
C LEU A 79 -9.33 -9.15 6.31
N THR A 80 -9.54 -8.85 7.58
CA THR A 80 -10.47 -9.59 8.43
C THR A 80 -11.76 -8.79 8.63
N PRO A 81 -12.85 -9.42 9.11
CA PRO A 81 -14.05 -8.67 9.48
C PRO A 81 -13.77 -7.53 10.48
N THR A 82 -12.88 -7.75 11.44
CA THR A 82 -12.49 -6.72 12.41
C THR A 82 -11.85 -5.52 11.70
N VAL A 83 -10.96 -5.76 10.77
CA VAL A 83 -10.33 -4.70 9.98
C VAL A 83 -11.38 -3.96 9.13
N SER A 84 -12.31 -4.69 8.53
CA SER A 84 -13.36 -4.08 7.71
C SER A 84 -14.25 -3.14 8.53
N LEU A 85 -14.64 -3.56 9.74
CA LEU A 85 -15.44 -2.72 10.63
C LEU A 85 -14.67 -1.47 11.05
N PHE A 86 -13.40 -1.63 11.38
CA PHE A 86 -12.53 -0.51 11.72
C PHE A 86 -12.37 0.44 10.54
N ALA A 87 -12.24 -0.09 9.33
CA ALA A 87 -12.13 0.71 8.12
C ALA A 87 -13.36 1.58 7.88
N LEU A 88 -14.56 1.02 8.09
CA LEU A 88 -15.80 1.78 7.96
C LEU A 88 -15.88 2.92 8.98
N ASP A 89 -15.40 2.68 10.19
CA ASP A 89 -15.33 3.70 11.23
C ASP A 89 -14.38 4.84 10.83
N LEU A 90 -13.19 4.51 10.33
CA LEU A 90 -12.26 5.52 9.82
C LEU A 90 -12.82 6.28 8.63
N ALA A 91 -13.48 5.58 7.70
CA ALA A 91 -14.07 6.20 6.53
C ALA A 91 -15.09 7.27 6.92
N ALA A 92 -15.96 6.93 7.87
CA ALA A 92 -17.01 7.85 8.34
C ALA A 92 -16.42 9.06 9.08
N ARG A 93 -15.43 8.83 9.95
CA ARG A 93 -14.83 9.90 10.75
C ARG A 93 -13.95 10.84 9.93
N MET A 94 -13.24 10.31 8.96
CA MET A 94 -12.23 11.06 8.20
C MET A 94 -12.67 11.40 6.79
N ASN A 95 -13.89 11.05 6.42
CA ASN A 95 -14.43 11.25 5.09
C ASN A 95 -13.53 10.67 3.99
N LEU A 96 -13.10 9.43 4.20
CA LEU A 96 -12.24 8.70 3.25
C LEU A 96 -13.08 7.76 2.39
N GLY A 97 -12.57 7.48 1.18
CA GLY A 97 -13.13 6.43 0.34
C GLY A 97 -12.94 5.05 0.97
N GLY A 98 -13.80 4.09 0.58
CA GLY A 98 -13.78 2.76 1.18
C GLY A 98 -12.47 2.01 1.02
N ARG A 99 -11.82 2.13 -0.15
CA ARG A 99 -10.54 1.45 -0.38
C ARG A 99 -9.40 2.06 0.43
N ASP A 100 -9.33 3.38 0.47
CA ASP A 100 -8.29 4.08 1.23
C ASP A 100 -8.41 3.78 2.72
N SER A 101 -9.63 3.82 3.24
CA SER A 101 -9.86 3.51 4.66
C SER A 101 -9.52 2.06 4.98
N LEU A 102 -9.79 1.13 4.06
CA LEU A 102 -9.47 -0.29 4.25
C LEU A 102 -7.96 -0.50 4.31
N ILE A 103 -7.21 0.15 3.43
CA ILE A 103 -5.75 0.08 3.41
C ILE A 103 -5.17 0.64 4.72
N LEU A 104 -5.60 1.83 5.11
CA LEU A 104 -5.12 2.48 6.32
C LEU A 104 -5.49 1.69 7.59
N ALA A 105 -6.74 1.21 7.66
CA ALA A 105 -7.19 0.43 8.81
C ALA A 105 -6.42 -0.88 8.95
N CYS A 106 -6.13 -1.54 7.83
CA CYS A 106 -5.35 -2.77 7.82
C CYS A 106 -3.96 -2.55 8.44
N TYR A 107 -3.26 -1.53 7.97
CA TYR A 107 -1.92 -1.24 8.46
C TYR A 107 -1.94 -0.75 9.91
N LEU A 108 -2.85 0.14 10.23
CA LEU A 108 -2.96 0.68 11.58
C LEU A 108 -3.30 -0.42 12.61
N HIS A 109 -4.28 -1.26 12.29
CA HIS A 109 -4.69 -2.37 13.16
C HIS A 109 -3.54 -3.34 13.43
N ASN A 110 -2.71 -3.58 12.42
CA ASN A 110 -1.60 -4.53 12.50
C ASN A 110 -0.28 -3.87 12.95
N LYS A 111 -0.37 -2.64 13.47
CA LYS A 111 0.78 -1.91 14.06
C LYS A 111 1.91 -1.64 13.07
N VAL A 112 1.58 -1.51 11.81
CA VAL A 112 2.53 -1.04 10.79
C VAL A 112 2.75 0.45 11.06
N PRO A 113 3.98 0.92 11.25
CA PRO A 113 4.20 2.29 11.73
C PRO A 113 4.14 3.35 10.64
N GLU A 114 4.30 2.95 9.38
CA GLU A 114 4.40 3.91 8.27
C GLU A 114 3.87 3.28 6.99
N VAL A 115 3.21 4.08 6.16
CA VAL A 115 2.78 3.67 4.83
C VAL A 115 3.38 4.62 3.79
N TYR A 116 3.89 4.05 2.69
CA TYR A 116 4.33 4.80 1.54
C TYR A 116 3.16 4.98 0.56
N SER A 117 2.87 6.22 0.21
CA SER A 117 1.85 6.58 -0.76
C SER A 117 2.27 7.81 -1.54
N HIS A 118 1.72 7.96 -2.75
CA HIS A 118 1.88 9.18 -3.56
C HIS A 118 0.53 9.85 -3.79
N ASP A 119 -0.51 9.41 -3.08
CA ASP A 119 -1.87 9.95 -3.19
C ASP A 119 -2.00 11.19 -2.30
N GLU A 120 -2.33 12.33 -2.91
CA GLU A 120 -2.46 13.60 -2.18
C GLU A 120 -3.49 13.53 -1.06
N ASP A 121 -4.62 12.85 -1.27
CA ASP A 121 -5.67 12.75 -0.26
C ASP A 121 -5.16 12.04 1.00
N LEU A 122 -4.33 11.00 0.84
CA LEU A 122 -3.71 10.32 1.96
C LEU A 122 -2.57 11.15 2.56
N LEU A 123 -1.73 11.73 1.72
CA LEU A 123 -0.59 12.53 2.16
C LEU A 123 -1.03 13.76 2.97
N ASN A 124 -2.18 14.35 2.64
CA ASN A 124 -2.71 15.48 3.38
C ASN A 124 -3.08 15.13 4.82
N LEU A 125 -3.33 13.85 5.12
CA LEU A 125 -3.57 13.41 6.49
C LEU A 125 -2.29 13.41 7.33
N THR A 126 -1.16 13.24 6.73
CA THR A 126 0.18 13.11 7.32
C THR A 126 0.32 11.95 8.31
N LYS A 127 -0.66 11.75 9.16
CA LYS A 127 -0.67 10.70 10.18
C LYS A 127 -2.10 10.35 10.55
N VAL A 128 -2.35 9.08 10.82
CA VAL A 128 -3.64 8.60 11.33
C VAL A 128 -3.39 7.98 12.70
N THR A 129 -4.18 8.42 13.68
CA THR A 129 -4.11 7.89 15.04
C THR A 129 -5.50 7.43 15.46
N ALA A 130 -5.61 6.19 15.92
CA ALA A 130 -6.86 5.62 16.41
C ALA A 130 -6.56 4.43 17.31
N LYS A 131 -7.37 4.25 18.36
CA LYS A 131 -7.27 3.12 19.29
C LYS A 131 -5.86 2.91 19.85
N GLY A 132 -5.16 4.00 20.14
CA GLY A 132 -3.81 3.95 20.71
C GLY A 132 -2.72 3.59 19.72
N LYS A 133 -3.03 3.51 18.43
CA LYS A 133 -2.07 3.20 17.36
C LYS A 133 -1.89 4.41 16.46
N SER A 134 -0.72 4.50 15.81
CA SER A 134 -0.39 5.60 14.94
C SER A 134 0.28 5.09 13.67
N LEU A 135 -0.10 5.68 12.52
CA LEU A 135 0.42 5.33 11.21
C LEU A 135 0.82 6.62 10.50
N ARG A 136 2.11 6.76 10.17
CA ARG A 136 2.59 7.90 9.37
C ARG A 136 2.38 7.61 7.89
N ILE A 137 2.07 8.66 7.14
CA ILE A 137 1.90 8.57 5.68
C ILE A 137 3.01 9.39 5.04
N THR A 138 3.83 8.74 4.22
CA THR A 138 5.03 9.33 3.64
C THR A 138 5.04 9.14 2.13
N ASP A 139 5.48 10.16 1.41
CA ASP A 139 5.71 10.08 -0.03
C ASP A 139 7.19 9.78 -0.28
N PRO A 140 7.54 8.53 -0.66
CA PRO A 140 8.94 8.16 -0.82
C PRO A 140 9.56 8.62 -2.14
N ILE A 141 8.74 9.14 -3.07
CA ILE A 141 9.20 9.54 -4.39
C ILE A 141 9.19 11.06 -4.60
N LYS A 142 8.87 11.77 -3.57
CA LYS A 142 8.85 13.22 -3.59
C LYS A 142 10.25 13.83 -3.66
#